data_502c53a65ce87d0d1a104814fb88f3ba
#
_entry.id   502c53a65ce87d0d1a104814fb88f3ba
#
_cell.length_a   1.000
_cell.length_b   1.000
_cell.length_c   1.000
_cell.angle_alpha   90.00
_cell.angle_beta   90.00
_cell.angle_gamma   90.00
#
_symmetry.space_group_name_H-M   'P 1'
#
loop_
_entity.id
_entity.type
_entity.pdbx_description
1 polymer ?
#
loop_
_entity_poly.entity_id
_entity_poly.type
_entity_poly.pdbx_seq_one_letter_code
_entity_poly.pdbx_strand_id
1 'polypeptide(L)'
;MKHALFCFCLAASVSLTAGGEFKNLLAVDSLEGWESIGKAKWTVNKSILMGSQDGDAKRWGYLQTKRKYKNFELRLDFKIDEHGKYNSGVYLRKPRDRKTGRAYQVNIGRGAAGEPVGLYLNDWLAKGDEHDKIRIPLKWNELRILIVDNRIQVWLNKKQIVDFTDENPEKYLLEPGFIAFQTYGAEGHSGWVKFRNIRLKDLSKE
;
A
#
# COMPACT_ATOMS: atom_id res chain seq x y z
N MET A 1 -21.21 19.30 56.61
CA MET A 1 -20.97 18.02 55.98
C MET A 1 -21.27 18.19 54.48
N LYS A 2 -20.25 18.28 53.64
CA LYS A 2 -20.40 18.47 52.18
C LYS A 2 -20.17 17.12 51.50
N HIS A 3 -21.20 16.59 50.83
CA HIS A 3 -21.11 15.35 50.05
C HIS A 3 -20.59 15.67 48.66
N ALA A 4 -19.41 15.16 48.33
CA ALA A 4 -18.86 15.23 46.98
C ALA A 4 -19.40 14.06 46.17
N LEU A 5 -20.12 14.39 45.08
CA LEU A 5 -20.63 13.43 44.11
C LEU A 5 -19.52 13.15 43.11
N PHE A 6 -18.94 11.94 43.15
CA PHE A 6 -17.98 11.46 42.15
C PHE A 6 -18.78 10.92 40.97
N CYS A 7 -18.69 11.63 39.85
CA CYS A 7 -19.23 11.17 38.58
C CYS A 7 -18.20 10.24 37.89
N PHE A 8 -18.46 8.94 37.90
CA PHE A 8 -17.68 7.96 37.16
C PHE A 8 -18.06 8.02 35.66
N CYS A 9 -17.25 8.65 34.83
CA CYS A 9 -17.37 8.51 33.39
C CYS A 9 -16.89 7.12 32.97
N LEU A 10 -17.81 6.21 32.70
CA LEU A 10 -17.50 4.94 32.04
C LEU A 10 -17.11 5.23 30.58
N ALA A 11 -15.83 5.17 30.27
CA ALA A 11 -15.37 5.15 28.89
C ALA A 11 -15.75 3.81 28.27
N ALA A 12 -16.80 3.80 27.46
CA ALA A 12 -17.18 2.65 26.67
C ALA A 12 -16.07 2.40 25.61
N SER A 13 -15.24 1.41 25.85
CA SER A 13 -14.33 0.88 24.85
C SER A 13 -15.18 0.18 23.78
N VAL A 14 -15.40 0.86 22.65
CA VAL A 14 -16.00 0.24 21.46
C VAL A 14 -15.01 -0.79 20.95
N SER A 15 -15.23 -2.04 21.28
CA SER A 15 -14.51 -3.18 20.73
C SER A 15 -14.94 -3.35 19.26
N LEU A 16 -14.15 -2.85 18.33
CA LEU A 16 -14.35 -3.05 16.88
C LEU A 16 -14.00 -4.50 16.53
N THR A 17 -14.85 -5.45 16.87
CA THR A 17 -14.74 -6.86 16.46
C THR A 17 -15.78 -7.16 15.38
N ALA A 18 -15.59 -6.64 14.18
CA ALA A 18 -16.31 -7.12 12.99
C ALA A 18 -15.44 -6.84 11.75
N GLY A 19 -14.39 -7.56 11.61
CA GLY A 19 -13.62 -7.58 10.39
C GLY A 19 -13.25 -9.02 10.09
N GLY A 20 -13.58 -9.52 8.90
CA GLY A 20 -13.31 -10.87 8.45
C GLY A 20 -11.86 -11.33 8.69
N GLU A 21 -11.58 -12.58 8.45
CA GLU A 21 -10.21 -13.14 8.54
C GLU A 21 -9.30 -12.60 7.42
N PHE A 22 -7.99 -12.61 7.65
CA PHE A 22 -7.02 -12.33 6.61
C PHE A 22 -7.05 -13.42 5.54
N LYS A 23 -7.24 -13.02 4.29
CA LYS A 23 -7.19 -13.92 3.12
C LYS A 23 -5.93 -13.65 2.30
N ASN A 24 -5.29 -14.70 1.81
CA ASN A 24 -4.22 -14.56 0.84
C ASN A 24 -4.77 -13.99 -0.46
N LEU A 25 -4.13 -12.94 -0.98
CA LEU A 25 -4.48 -12.36 -2.27
C LEU A 25 -3.69 -12.96 -3.44
N LEU A 26 -2.58 -13.63 -3.17
CA LEU A 26 -1.73 -14.26 -4.19
C LEU A 26 -1.79 -15.78 -4.05
N ALA A 27 -2.11 -16.46 -5.13
CA ALA A 27 -1.97 -17.92 -5.23
C ALA A 27 -0.49 -18.32 -5.31
N VAL A 28 -0.20 -19.61 -5.12
CA VAL A 28 1.19 -20.10 -5.01
C VAL A 28 2.00 -19.82 -6.28
N ASP A 29 1.47 -20.16 -7.45
CA ASP A 29 2.16 -20.00 -8.73
C ASP A 29 1.22 -19.47 -9.82
N SER A 30 0.27 -18.61 -9.46
CA SER A 30 -0.74 -18.07 -10.36
C SER A 30 -1.05 -16.62 -10.08
N LEU A 31 -1.30 -15.86 -11.14
CA LEU A 31 -1.84 -14.50 -11.09
C LEU A 31 -3.38 -14.50 -11.18
N GLU A 32 -4.03 -15.61 -10.89
CA GLU A 32 -5.49 -15.64 -10.78
C GLU A 32 -5.96 -14.59 -9.76
N GLY A 33 -7.05 -13.88 -10.10
CA GLY A 33 -7.52 -12.74 -9.28
C GLY A 33 -6.81 -11.41 -9.54
N TRP A 34 -5.79 -11.40 -10.43
CA TRP A 34 -5.03 -10.22 -10.81
C TRP A 34 -5.13 -9.93 -12.30
N GLU A 35 -4.88 -8.67 -12.67
CA GLU A 35 -4.88 -8.15 -14.03
C GLU A 35 -3.63 -7.29 -14.23
N SER A 36 -2.85 -7.59 -15.27
CA SER A 36 -1.69 -6.78 -15.65
C SER A 36 -2.14 -5.63 -16.55
N ILE A 37 -1.79 -4.40 -16.17
CA ILE A 37 -2.08 -3.17 -16.91
C ILE A 37 -0.77 -2.55 -17.37
N GLY A 38 -0.67 -2.22 -18.65
CA GLY A 38 0.56 -1.69 -19.25
C GLY A 38 1.50 -2.79 -19.72
N LYS A 39 2.80 -2.50 -19.79
CA LYS A 39 3.82 -3.37 -20.39
C LYS A 39 4.85 -3.92 -19.41
N ALA A 40 4.67 -3.68 -18.13
CA ALA A 40 5.56 -4.21 -17.09
C ALA A 40 5.51 -5.74 -17.04
N LYS A 41 6.62 -6.35 -16.70
CA LYS A 41 6.70 -7.80 -16.52
C LYS A 41 6.39 -8.16 -15.09
N TRP A 42 5.41 -9.04 -14.92
CA TRP A 42 5.02 -9.62 -13.64
C TRP A 42 5.13 -11.13 -13.69
N THR A 43 5.77 -11.71 -12.71
CA THR A 43 5.91 -13.15 -12.54
C THR A 43 5.59 -13.55 -11.11
N VAL A 44 5.10 -14.78 -10.94
CA VAL A 44 4.92 -15.38 -9.62
C VAL A 44 5.59 -16.74 -9.59
N ASN A 45 6.31 -17.02 -8.51
CA ASN A 45 6.94 -18.31 -8.26
C ASN A 45 6.99 -18.55 -6.75
N LYS A 46 6.47 -19.70 -6.29
CA LYS A 46 6.42 -20.07 -4.86
C LYS A 46 5.87 -18.94 -3.97
N SER A 47 4.74 -18.38 -4.37
CA SER A 47 4.08 -17.25 -3.69
C SER A 47 4.92 -15.97 -3.58
N ILE A 48 5.96 -15.82 -4.38
CA ILE A 48 6.72 -14.58 -4.53
C ILE A 48 6.33 -13.94 -5.85
N LEU A 49 5.66 -12.79 -5.76
CA LEU A 49 5.38 -11.93 -6.89
C LEU A 49 6.61 -11.07 -7.18
N MET A 50 7.02 -10.98 -8.43
CA MET A 50 8.09 -10.11 -8.87
C MET A 50 7.62 -9.22 -10.02
N GLY A 51 7.80 -7.91 -9.86
CA GLY A 51 7.70 -6.92 -10.92
C GLY A 51 9.09 -6.42 -11.30
N SER A 52 9.33 -6.22 -12.60
CA SER A 52 10.62 -5.76 -13.10
C SER A 52 10.47 -4.71 -14.19
N GLN A 53 11.49 -3.87 -14.29
CA GLN A 53 11.67 -2.82 -15.29
C GLN A 53 13.08 -2.88 -15.87
N ASP A 54 13.19 -2.63 -17.17
CA ASP A 54 14.46 -2.61 -17.90
C ASP A 54 14.95 -1.18 -18.23
N GLY A 55 14.28 -0.15 -17.70
CA GLY A 55 14.63 1.25 -17.94
C GLY A 55 13.96 1.89 -19.16
N ASP A 56 13.11 1.16 -19.88
CA ASP A 56 12.29 1.73 -20.95
C ASP A 56 11.04 2.40 -20.34
N ALA A 57 10.95 3.72 -20.44
CA ALA A 57 9.82 4.51 -19.93
C ALA A 57 8.45 4.10 -20.51
N LYS A 58 8.42 3.44 -21.66
CA LYS A 58 7.19 2.96 -22.32
C LYS A 58 6.68 1.66 -21.71
N ARG A 59 7.45 1.02 -20.83
CA ARG A 59 7.12 -0.29 -20.22
C ARG A 59 6.63 -0.16 -18.77
N TRP A 60 6.09 0.99 -18.40
CA TRP A 60 5.40 1.14 -17.12
C TRP A 60 4.23 0.17 -17.00
N GLY A 61 3.83 -0.17 -15.79
CA GLY A 61 2.65 -0.99 -15.59
C GLY A 61 2.30 -1.24 -14.12
N TYR A 62 1.13 -1.80 -13.96
CA TYR A 62 0.58 -2.22 -12.69
C TYR A 62 0.15 -3.68 -12.77
N LEU A 63 0.20 -4.35 -11.63
CA LEU A 63 -0.56 -5.57 -11.39
C LEU A 63 -1.66 -5.22 -10.40
N GLN A 64 -2.92 -5.27 -10.82
CA GLN A 64 -4.06 -4.88 -9.99
C GLN A 64 -4.98 -6.04 -9.69
N THR A 65 -5.65 -6.00 -8.54
CA THR A 65 -6.70 -6.97 -8.20
C THR A 65 -7.86 -6.85 -9.19
N LYS A 66 -8.52 -7.97 -9.52
CA LYS A 66 -9.79 -7.93 -10.29
C LYS A 66 -10.97 -7.46 -9.44
N ARG A 67 -10.91 -7.71 -8.12
CA ARG A 67 -11.91 -7.23 -7.15
C ARG A 67 -11.53 -5.84 -6.63
N LYS A 68 -12.54 -5.02 -6.36
CA LYS A 68 -12.40 -3.72 -5.70
C LYS A 68 -12.58 -3.84 -4.20
N TYR A 69 -11.91 -2.94 -3.45
CA TYR A 69 -11.97 -2.87 -2.01
C TYR A 69 -12.17 -1.41 -1.58
N LYS A 70 -12.91 -1.18 -0.50
CA LYS A 70 -13.14 0.15 0.07
C LYS A 70 -12.32 0.34 1.34
N ASN A 71 -12.70 -0.32 2.41
CA ASN A 71 -12.01 -0.30 3.70
C ASN A 71 -11.30 -1.63 3.89
N PHE A 72 -10.00 -1.60 4.16
CA PHE A 72 -9.23 -2.85 4.29
C PHE A 72 -7.95 -2.65 5.10
N GLU A 73 -7.44 -3.75 5.63
CA GLU A 73 -6.07 -3.89 6.10
C GLU A 73 -5.31 -4.81 5.15
N LEU A 74 -4.21 -4.31 4.58
CA LEU A 74 -3.30 -5.06 3.72
C LEU A 74 -1.99 -5.28 4.46
N ARG A 75 -1.51 -6.52 4.47
CA ARG A 75 -0.19 -6.90 4.98
C ARG A 75 0.59 -7.62 3.91
N LEU A 76 1.84 -7.29 3.79
CA LEU A 76 2.76 -7.94 2.86
C LEU A 76 4.20 -7.75 3.32
N ASP A 77 5.11 -8.56 2.77
CA ASP A 77 6.53 -8.28 2.81
C ASP A 77 6.97 -7.81 1.42
N PHE A 78 7.86 -6.83 1.37
CA PHE A 78 8.49 -6.40 0.13
C PHE A 78 10.01 -6.45 0.23
N LYS A 79 10.64 -6.58 -0.94
CA LYS A 79 12.07 -6.44 -1.15
C LYS A 79 12.28 -5.72 -2.48
N ILE A 80 13.09 -4.67 -2.47
CA ILE A 80 13.31 -3.83 -3.66
C ILE A 80 14.79 -3.78 -4.01
N ASP A 81 15.06 -3.59 -5.30
CA ASP A 81 16.40 -3.36 -5.84
C ASP A 81 16.99 -2.05 -5.28
N GLU A 82 18.29 -2.05 -5.03
CA GLU A 82 19.02 -0.88 -4.54
C GLU A 82 19.70 -0.09 -5.69
N HIS A 83 19.27 -0.32 -6.93
CA HIS A 83 19.89 0.32 -8.09
C HIS A 83 19.20 1.63 -8.48
N GLY A 84 19.99 2.67 -8.73
CA GLY A 84 19.50 3.96 -9.22
C GLY A 84 18.39 4.58 -8.38
N LYS A 85 17.41 5.19 -9.03
CA LYS A 85 16.17 5.76 -8.44
C LYS A 85 14.97 4.83 -8.63
N TYR A 86 15.19 3.52 -8.80
CA TYR A 86 14.08 2.60 -8.97
C TYR A 86 13.16 2.64 -7.76
N ASN A 87 11.87 2.77 -8.01
CA ASN A 87 10.83 2.68 -7.01
C ASN A 87 9.68 1.77 -7.45
N SER A 88 8.81 1.52 -6.52
CA SER A 88 7.59 0.77 -6.68
C SER A 88 6.51 1.41 -5.80
N GLY A 89 5.38 0.76 -5.64
CA GLY A 89 4.35 1.22 -4.72
C GLY A 89 3.12 0.35 -4.74
N VAL A 90 2.30 0.57 -3.72
CA VAL A 90 0.98 -0.03 -3.58
C VAL A 90 -0.07 1.07 -3.71
N TYR A 91 -0.86 1.04 -4.76
CA TYR A 91 -2.00 1.92 -4.93
C TYR A 91 -3.20 1.41 -4.14
N LEU A 92 -3.88 2.33 -3.47
CA LEU A 92 -5.04 2.09 -2.64
C LEU A 92 -6.29 2.63 -3.33
N ARG A 93 -7.33 1.81 -3.49
CA ARG A 93 -8.59 2.19 -4.17
C ARG A 93 -8.38 2.80 -5.57
N LYS A 94 -7.41 2.25 -6.31
CA LYS A 94 -7.07 2.78 -7.64
C LYS A 94 -8.30 2.71 -8.58
N PRO A 95 -8.70 3.80 -9.26
CA PRO A 95 -9.69 3.75 -10.32
C PRO A 95 -9.16 2.94 -11.52
N ARG A 96 -10.08 2.47 -12.38
CA ARG A 96 -9.68 1.61 -13.52
C ARG A 96 -8.75 2.34 -14.49
N ASP A 97 -9.00 3.60 -14.74
CA ASP A 97 -8.22 4.39 -15.68
C ASP A 97 -7.68 5.67 -15.04
N ARG A 98 -6.72 6.30 -15.72
CA ARG A 98 -6.13 7.57 -15.27
C ARG A 98 -7.03 8.79 -15.48
N LYS A 99 -8.07 8.68 -16.32
CA LYS A 99 -8.97 9.81 -16.61
C LYS A 99 -9.88 10.09 -15.42
N THR A 100 -10.21 9.05 -14.64
CA THR A 100 -11.01 9.20 -13.42
C THR A 100 -10.23 9.73 -12.22
N GLY A 101 -8.91 9.84 -12.32
CA GLY A 101 -8.08 10.41 -11.27
C GLY A 101 -6.90 9.54 -10.86
N ARG A 102 -6.12 10.04 -9.92
CA ARG A 102 -4.99 9.34 -9.30
C ARG A 102 -5.47 8.63 -8.03
N ALA A 103 -4.66 7.75 -7.49
CA ALA A 103 -4.96 7.04 -6.25
C ALA A 103 -3.87 7.30 -5.22
N TYR A 104 -4.20 7.21 -3.94
CA TYR A 104 -3.19 7.14 -2.89
C TYR A 104 -2.22 6.01 -3.19
N GLN A 105 -0.95 6.27 -3.05
CA GLN A 105 0.12 5.29 -3.22
C GLN A 105 0.97 5.24 -1.95
N VAL A 106 1.07 4.07 -1.37
CA VAL A 106 2.17 3.81 -0.45
C VAL A 106 3.40 3.54 -1.32
N ASN A 107 4.25 4.55 -1.45
CA ASN A 107 5.50 4.45 -2.22
C ASN A 107 6.44 3.47 -1.54
N ILE A 108 7.17 2.70 -2.35
CA ILE A 108 8.20 1.76 -1.93
C ILE A 108 9.46 2.09 -2.71
N GLY A 109 10.41 2.69 -2.04
CA GLY A 109 11.65 3.12 -2.66
C GLY A 109 12.76 3.28 -1.63
N ARG A 110 13.68 4.19 -1.90
CA ARG A 110 14.84 4.48 -1.06
C ARG A 110 14.86 5.95 -0.68
N GLY A 111 14.78 6.25 0.60
CA GLY A 111 14.84 7.63 1.10
C GLY A 111 16.12 8.36 0.66
N ALA A 112 17.26 7.66 0.68
CA ALA A 112 18.54 8.19 0.19
C ALA A 112 18.53 8.58 -1.31
N ALA A 113 17.59 8.07 -2.10
CA ALA A 113 17.39 8.44 -3.50
C ALA A 113 16.25 9.44 -3.72
N GLY A 114 15.67 9.98 -2.64
CA GLY A 114 14.50 10.86 -2.68
C GLY A 114 13.16 10.14 -2.90
N GLU A 115 13.16 8.82 -2.77
CA GLU A 115 11.99 7.95 -2.98
C GLU A 115 11.67 7.15 -1.71
N PRO A 116 11.27 7.79 -0.59
CA PRO A 116 11.05 7.11 0.68
C PRO A 116 9.88 6.14 0.65
N VAL A 117 9.81 5.25 1.65
CA VAL A 117 8.57 4.54 1.95
C VAL A 117 7.65 5.50 2.68
N GLY A 118 6.61 5.94 2.01
CA GLY A 118 5.71 6.98 2.49
C GLY A 118 4.40 7.03 1.71
N LEU A 119 3.57 8.03 1.98
CA LEU A 119 2.28 8.22 1.33
C LEU A 119 2.37 9.35 0.29
N TYR A 120 1.92 9.04 -0.92
CA TYR A 120 1.95 9.92 -2.08
C TYR A 120 0.60 9.94 -2.80
N LEU A 121 0.22 11.07 -3.39
CA LEU A 121 -0.92 11.18 -4.30
C LEU A 121 -0.53 11.95 -5.57
N ASN A 122 -0.43 13.26 -5.50
CA ASN A 122 0.11 14.15 -6.53
C ASN A 122 1.43 14.77 -6.07
N ASP A 123 1.62 14.75 -4.77
CA ASP A 123 2.80 15.15 -4.02
C ASP A 123 2.90 14.26 -2.77
N TRP A 124 3.97 14.42 -2.00
CA TRP A 124 4.13 13.73 -0.73
C TRP A 124 3.10 14.23 0.29
N LEU A 125 2.19 13.33 0.70
CA LEU A 125 1.28 13.58 1.83
C LEU A 125 1.96 13.29 3.17
N ALA A 126 2.85 12.29 3.18
CA ALA A 126 3.72 11.99 4.30
C ALA A 126 4.95 11.21 3.79
N LYS A 127 6.15 11.72 4.06
CA LYS A 127 7.40 11.10 3.59
C LYS A 127 7.81 9.84 4.36
N GLY A 128 7.19 9.56 5.50
CA GLY A 128 7.37 8.30 6.21
C GLY A 128 8.82 8.04 6.63
N ASP A 129 9.45 7.04 6.02
CA ASP A 129 10.87 6.68 6.26
C ASP A 129 11.81 7.47 5.34
N GLU A 130 11.76 8.80 5.41
CA GLU A 130 12.49 9.73 4.54
C GLU A 130 14.01 9.49 4.47
N HIS A 131 14.59 8.92 5.53
CA HIS A 131 16.04 8.72 5.64
C HIS A 131 16.46 7.26 5.69
N ASP A 132 15.63 6.32 5.25
CA ASP A 132 15.90 4.87 5.27
C ASP A 132 16.39 4.35 6.65
N LYS A 133 15.81 4.85 7.74
CA LYS A 133 16.19 4.45 9.11
C LYS A 133 15.46 3.19 9.58
N ILE A 134 14.39 2.80 8.89
CA ILE A 134 13.53 1.67 9.28
C ILE A 134 13.57 0.58 8.23
N ARG A 135 13.58 0.95 6.95
CA ARG A 135 13.74 0.02 5.83
C ARG A 135 15.13 -0.64 5.90
N ILE A 136 15.17 -1.93 5.66
CA ILE A 136 16.43 -2.70 5.62
C ILE A 136 16.76 -3.01 4.16
N PRO A 137 17.85 -2.45 3.61
CA PRO A 137 18.25 -2.66 2.22
C PRO A 137 18.42 -4.13 1.86
N LEU A 138 17.95 -4.54 0.68
CA LEU A 138 18.04 -5.91 0.14
C LEU A 138 17.52 -7.01 1.06
N LYS A 139 16.72 -6.68 2.07
CA LYS A 139 16.04 -7.63 2.96
C LYS A 139 14.53 -7.55 2.76
N TRP A 140 13.82 -8.55 3.24
CA TRP A 140 12.37 -8.50 3.34
C TRP A 140 11.98 -7.50 4.42
N ASN A 141 11.11 -6.56 4.06
CA ASN A 141 10.55 -5.55 4.94
C ASN A 141 9.05 -5.79 5.07
N GLU A 142 8.53 -5.83 6.27
CA GLU A 142 7.10 -5.95 6.55
C GLU A 142 6.42 -4.60 6.31
N LEU A 143 5.35 -4.62 5.52
CA LEU A 143 4.49 -3.46 5.29
C LEU A 143 3.07 -3.80 5.71
N ARG A 144 2.50 -2.96 6.57
CA ARG A 144 1.09 -3.00 6.95
C ARG A 144 0.45 -1.68 6.56
N ILE A 145 -0.67 -1.75 5.88
CA ILE A 145 -1.45 -0.61 5.40
C ILE A 145 -2.89 -0.78 5.90
N LEU A 146 -3.41 0.22 6.59
CA LEU A 146 -4.81 0.28 7.00
C LEU A 146 -5.45 1.52 6.36
N ILE A 147 -6.52 1.32 5.61
CA ILE A 147 -7.32 2.39 5.04
C ILE A 147 -8.78 2.21 5.43
N VAL A 148 -9.31 3.19 6.16
CA VAL A 148 -10.71 3.25 6.57
C VAL A 148 -11.23 4.64 6.28
N ASP A 149 -12.26 4.73 5.46
CA ASP A 149 -12.83 5.98 4.98
C ASP A 149 -11.75 6.92 4.41
N ASN A 150 -11.47 8.06 5.03
CA ASN A 150 -10.47 9.03 4.61
C ASN A 150 -9.15 8.94 5.39
N ARG A 151 -8.99 7.96 6.30
CA ARG A 151 -7.76 7.79 7.09
C ARG A 151 -6.90 6.66 6.55
N ILE A 152 -5.60 6.93 6.41
CA ILE A 152 -4.59 6.00 5.93
C ILE A 152 -3.48 5.90 6.96
N GLN A 153 -3.18 4.70 7.41
CA GLN A 153 -2.11 4.41 8.34
C GLN A 153 -1.16 3.38 7.74
N VAL A 154 0.13 3.59 7.88
CA VAL A 154 1.17 2.70 7.34
C VAL A 154 2.20 2.39 8.40
N TRP A 155 2.55 1.11 8.52
CA TRP A 155 3.65 0.63 9.35
C TRP A 155 4.69 -0.07 8.49
N LEU A 156 5.94 0.25 8.72
CA LEU A 156 7.11 -0.38 8.12
C LEU A 156 7.91 -1.06 9.24
N ASN A 157 8.15 -2.36 9.11
CA ASN A 157 8.86 -3.17 10.10
C ASN A 157 8.30 -2.95 11.53
N LYS A 158 6.96 -2.96 11.66
CA LYS A 158 6.18 -2.74 12.89
C LYS A 158 6.18 -1.30 13.43
N LYS A 159 6.98 -0.38 12.87
CA LYS A 159 6.98 1.03 13.25
C LYS A 159 5.99 1.81 12.39
N GLN A 160 5.07 2.55 13.01
CA GLN A 160 4.16 3.43 12.29
C GLN A 160 4.94 4.59 11.68
N ILE A 161 4.81 4.76 10.37
CA ILE A 161 5.49 5.80 9.58
C ILE A 161 4.53 6.80 8.97
N VAL A 162 3.24 6.46 8.86
CA VAL A 162 2.19 7.34 8.37
C VAL A 162 0.94 7.17 9.24
N ASP A 163 0.34 8.30 9.60
CA ASP A 163 -1.02 8.40 10.12
C ASP A 163 -1.60 9.68 9.52
N PHE A 164 -2.36 9.52 8.45
CA PHE A 164 -2.84 10.61 7.62
C PHE A 164 -4.35 10.55 7.48
N THR A 165 -5.03 11.67 7.72
CA THR A 165 -6.45 11.85 7.43
C THR A 165 -6.57 12.90 6.34
N ASP A 166 -7.19 12.55 5.21
CA ASP A 166 -7.50 13.51 4.16
C ASP A 166 -8.80 14.26 4.54
N GLU A 167 -8.67 15.52 4.88
CA GLU A 167 -9.83 16.33 5.31
C GLU A 167 -10.76 16.71 4.15
N ASN A 168 -10.27 16.69 2.91
CA ASN A 168 -11.03 17.06 1.73
C ASN A 168 -10.75 16.13 0.53
N PRO A 169 -11.00 14.82 0.66
CA PRO A 169 -10.69 13.87 -0.40
C PRO A 169 -11.61 14.05 -1.60
N GLU A 170 -11.06 13.91 -2.79
CA GLU A 170 -11.87 13.74 -3.98
C GLU A 170 -12.83 12.55 -3.82
N LYS A 171 -14.11 12.72 -4.20
CA LYS A 171 -15.15 11.72 -3.96
C LYS A 171 -14.74 10.30 -4.40
N TYR A 172 -14.08 10.17 -5.55
CA TYR A 172 -13.66 8.88 -6.09
C TYR A 172 -12.59 8.17 -5.22
N LEU A 173 -11.84 8.89 -4.38
CA LEU A 173 -10.86 8.31 -3.45
C LEU A 173 -11.53 7.61 -2.26
N LEU A 174 -12.82 7.88 -2.02
CA LEU A 174 -13.63 7.23 -0.99
C LEU A 174 -14.42 6.03 -1.53
N GLU A 175 -14.47 5.86 -2.85
CA GLU A 175 -15.19 4.75 -3.48
C GLU A 175 -14.36 3.47 -3.51
N PRO A 176 -14.98 2.28 -3.63
CA PRO A 176 -14.25 1.03 -3.82
C PRO A 176 -13.40 1.07 -5.10
N GLY A 177 -12.12 0.75 -4.97
CA GLY A 177 -11.19 0.69 -6.08
C GLY A 177 -10.24 -0.50 -5.99
N PHE A 178 -9.36 -0.63 -6.97
CA PHE A 178 -8.41 -1.73 -7.06
C PHE A 178 -7.21 -1.50 -6.15
N ILE A 179 -6.66 -2.57 -5.62
CA ILE A 179 -5.32 -2.56 -5.05
C ILE A 179 -4.36 -2.88 -6.19
N ALA A 180 -3.31 -2.08 -6.38
CA ALA A 180 -2.38 -2.32 -7.47
C ALA A 180 -0.93 -2.14 -7.04
N PHE A 181 -0.07 -3.04 -7.49
CA PHE A 181 1.38 -2.93 -7.38
C PHE A 181 1.94 -2.26 -8.62
N GLN A 182 2.93 -1.40 -8.43
CA GLN A 182 3.57 -0.65 -9.51
C GLN A 182 4.95 -1.21 -9.85
N THR A 183 5.32 -1.14 -11.13
CA THR A 183 6.71 -1.04 -11.57
C THR A 183 6.94 0.34 -12.15
N TYR A 184 8.01 1.01 -11.72
CA TYR A 184 8.33 2.35 -12.19
C TYR A 184 8.99 2.31 -13.57
N GLY A 185 8.31 2.88 -14.57
CA GLY A 185 8.78 2.89 -15.96
C GLY A 185 9.36 4.25 -16.33
N ALA A 186 10.53 4.59 -15.86
CA ALA A 186 11.26 5.79 -16.28
C ALA A 186 12.55 5.41 -16.98
N GLU A 187 12.97 6.22 -17.96
CA GLU A 187 14.18 5.98 -18.74
C GLU A 187 15.42 5.88 -17.85
N GLY A 188 16.23 4.87 -18.06
CA GLY A 188 17.42 4.58 -17.27
C GLY A 188 17.16 4.01 -15.86
N HIS A 189 15.92 3.83 -15.44
CA HIS A 189 15.57 3.32 -14.11
C HIS A 189 15.17 1.84 -14.17
N SER A 190 16.12 0.98 -14.46
CA SER A 190 15.95 -0.47 -14.37
C SER A 190 15.95 -0.94 -12.92
N GLY A 191 15.29 -2.06 -12.66
CA GLY A 191 15.28 -2.66 -11.34
C GLY A 191 14.13 -3.66 -11.16
N TRP A 192 14.00 -4.16 -9.95
CA TRP A 192 12.98 -5.13 -9.59
C TRP A 192 12.43 -4.86 -8.18
N VAL A 193 11.18 -5.29 -7.98
CA VAL A 193 10.53 -5.37 -6.68
C VAL A 193 9.92 -6.75 -6.50
N LYS A 194 10.02 -7.29 -5.29
CA LYS A 194 9.39 -8.56 -4.91
C LYS A 194 8.44 -8.36 -3.76
N PHE A 195 7.32 -9.10 -3.81
CA PHE A 195 6.30 -9.12 -2.77
C PHE A 195 5.99 -10.56 -2.38
N ARG A 196 5.69 -10.81 -1.11
CA ARG A 196 5.21 -12.09 -0.59
C ARG A 196 4.28 -11.88 0.59
N ASN A 197 3.66 -12.95 1.09
CA ASN A 197 2.76 -12.90 2.25
C ASN A 197 1.66 -11.84 2.10
N ILE A 198 1.16 -11.67 0.85
CA ILE A 198 0.17 -10.66 0.52
C ILE A 198 -1.18 -11.10 1.07
N ARG A 199 -1.61 -10.51 2.19
CA ARG A 199 -2.83 -10.87 2.91
C ARG A 199 -3.69 -9.63 3.11
N LEU A 200 -4.99 -9.78 2.90
CA LEU A 200 -5.97 -8.72 3.05
C LEU A 200 -7.07 -9.12 4.01
N LYS A 201 -7.44 -8.19 4.87
CA LYS A 201 -8.66 -8.20 5.67
C LYS A 201 -9.59 -7.13 5.13
N ASP A 202 -10.73 -7.53 4.56
CA ASP A 202 -11.77 -6.62 4.10
C ASP A 202 -12.54 -6.10 5.32
N LEU A 203 -12.58 -4.79 5.47
CA LEU A 203 -13.23 -4.08 6.58
C LEU A 203 -14.51 -3.36 6.11
N SER A 204 -14.88 -3.51 4.84
CA SER A 204 -16.14 -3.01 4.34
C SER A 204 -17.27 -3.76 5.06
N LYS A 205 -18.23 -3.03 5.61
CA LYS A 205 -19.45 -3.65 6.17
C LYS A 205 -20.20 -4.34 5.03
N GLU A 206 -20.57 -5.58 5.24
CA GLU A 206 -21.56 -6.27 4.42
C GLU A 206 -22.91 -5.57 4.49
#